data_124b3e8592aa3414471a924a2f57421d
#
_entry.id   124b3e8592aa3414471a924a2f57421d
#
_cell.length_a   1.000
_cell.length_b   1.000
_cell.length_c   1.000
_cell.angle_alpha   90.00
_cell.angle_beta   90.00
_cell.angle_gamma   90.00
#
_symmetry.space_group_name_H-M   'P 1'
#
loop_
_entity.id
_entity.type
_entity.pdbx_description
1 polymer ?
#
loop_
_entity_poly.entity_id
_entity_poly.type
_entity_poly.pdbx_seq_one_letter_code
_entity_poly.pdbx_strand_id
1 'polypeptide(L)'
;MKLSSKTNPIHHTQKIKARMRQLIEHLRTDIGKVKEPKAQALFETSAEVLTGLVKAFDDYEKKSEAAWRTELTASRPKERTTHASRR
;
A
#
# COMPACT_ATOMS: atom_id res chain seq x y z
N MET A 1 22.04 -11.18 -2.88
CA MET A 1 21.78 -10.77 -3.57
C MET A 1 21.13 -9.57 -3.62
N LYS A 2 21.44 -8.82 -3.76
CA LYS A 2 21.02 -7.70 -3.79
C LYS A 2 20.47 -7.23 -4.96
N LEU A 3 20.67 -7.78 -5.91
CA LEU A 3 20.15 -7.44 -7.02
C LEU A 3 18.76 -7.37 -6.89
N SER A 4 18.23 -8.23 -6.19
CA SER A 4 16.86 -8.33 -6.08
C SER A 4 16.22 -7.13 -5.44
N SER A 5 16.92 -6.37 -4.69
CA SER A 5 16.26 -5.24 -4.07
C SER A 5 15.92 -4.16 -5.09
N LYS A 6 16.62 -4.08 -6.20
CA LYS A 6 16.28 -3.08 -7.19
C LYS A 6 15.10 -3.45 -8.04
N THR A 7 14.86 -4.71 -8.23
CA THR A 7 13.77 -5.15 -9.06
C THR A 7 12.63 -5.75 -8.26
N ASN A 8 12.82 -5.92 -6.98
CA ASN A 8 11.81 -6.52 -6.12
C ASN A 8 10.65 -5.54 -5.92
N PRO A 9 9.44 -5.90 -6.36
CA PRO A 9 8.32 -4.99 -6.21
C PRO A 9 8.06 -4.61 -4.76
N ILE A 10 8.29 -5.54 -3.83
CA ILE A 10 8.03 -5.26 -2.43
C ILE A 10 8.95 -4.18 -1.90
N HIS A 11 10.19 -4.20 -2.34
CA HIS A 11 11.14 -3.18 -1.93
C HIS A 11 10.63 -1.80 -2.37
N HIS A 12 10.11 -1.71 -3.59
CA HIS A 12 9.61 -0.45 -4.10
C HIS A 12 8.31 -0.02 -3.41
N THR A 13 7.41 -0.96 -3.17
CA THR A 13 6.16 -0.59 -2.51
C THR A 13 6.42 -0.13 -1.09
N GLN A 14 7.39 -0.72 -0.41
CA GLN A 14 7.70 -0.28 0.94
C GLN A 14 8.24 1.14 0.96
N LYS A 15 9.08 1.49 -0.01
CA LYS A 15 9.59 2.84 -0.08
C LYS A 15 8.49 3.83 -0.40
N ILE A 16 7.59 3.47 -1.31
CA ILE A 16 6.49 4.33 -1.66
C ILE A 16 5.56 4.54 -0.46
N LYS A 17 5.29 3.46 0.27
CA LYS A 17 4.45 3.58 1.45
C LYS A 17 5.05 4.53 2.48
N ALA A 18 6.35 4.42 2.67
CA ALA A 18 7.01 5.29 3.63
C ALA A 18 6.85 6.75 3.23
N ARG A 19 6.97 7.04 1.95
CA ARG A 19 6.78 8.41 1.48
C ARG A 19 5.35 8.86 1.59
N MET A 20 4.41 7.96 1.32
CA MET A 20 3.02 8.31 1.47
C MET A 20 2.68 8.60 2.91
N ARG A 21 3.23 7.83 3.85
CA ARG A 21 2.98 8.08 5.26
C ARG A 21 3.54 9.43 5.70
N GLN A 22 4.71 9.77 5.18
CA GLN A 22 5.29 11.07 5.48
C GLN A 22 4.41 12.19 4.94
N LEU A 23 3.89 12.00 3.74
CA LEU A 23 3.03 13.01 3.13
C LEU A 23 1.71 13.14 3.89
N ILE A 24 1.16 12.02 4.35
CA ILE A 24 -0.05 12.05 5.16
C ILE A 24 0.18 12.89 6.40
N GLU A 25 1.31 12.68 7.08
CA GLU A 25 1.63 13.44 8.26
C GLU A 25 1.77 14.92 7.94
N HIS A 26 2.42 15.21 6.85
CA HIS A 26 2.61 16.59 6.43
C HIS A 26 1.26 17.26 6.15
N LEU A 27 0.37 16.54 5.45
CA LEU A 27 -0.94 17.08 5.15
C LEU A 27 -1.73 17.35 6.42
N ARG A 28 -1.71 16.41 7.35
CA ARG A 28 -2.46 16.60 8.59
C ARG A 28 -1.91 17.74 9.44
N THR A 29 -0.60 17.90 9.42
CA THR A 29 0.01 19.00 10.13
C THR A 29 -0.40 20.32 9.49
N ASP A 30 -0.39 20.38 8.17
CA ASP A 30 -0.67 21.61 7.48
C ASP A 30 -2.14 22.01 7.52
N ILE A 31 -3.04 21.06 7.74
CA ILE A 31 -4.44 21.41 7.92
C ILE A 31 -4.58 22.42 9.04
N GLY A 32 -3.79 22.27 10.09
CA GLY A 32 -3.85 23.21 11.20
C GLY A 32 -3.20 24.54 10.91
N LYS A 33 -2.41 24.63 9.83
CA LYS A 33 -1.70 25.85 9.53
C LYS A 33 -2.41 26.74 8.52
N VAL A 34 -3.24 26.15 7.66
CA VAL A 34 -3.93 26.96 6.68
C VAL A 34 -5.29 27.34 7.22
N LYS A 35 -5.77 28.48 6.81
CA LYS A 35 -7.04 28.96 7.32
C LYS A 35 -8.16 28.94 6.32
N GLU A 36 -7.87 28.57 5.12
CA GLU A 36 -8.89 28.54 4.12
C GLU A 36 -9.62 27.20 4.17
N PRO A 37 -10.95 27.20 4.32
CA PRO A 37 -11.68 25.94 4.44
C PRO A 37 -11.53 25.00 3.26
N LYS A 38 -11.45 25.55 2.05
CA LYS A 38 -11.29 24.69 0.88
C LYS A 38 -9.95 23.98 0.89
N ALA A 39 -8.90 24.68 1.30
CA ALA A 39 -7.58 24.06 1.38
C ALA A 39 -7.56 23.01 2.48
N GLN A 40 -8.23 23.28 3.60
CA GLN A 40 -8.29 22.30 4.67
C GLN A 40 -9.00 21.05 4.21
N ALA A 41 -10.10 21.21 3.48
CA ALA A 41 -10.85 20.06 2.98
C ALA A 41 -10.03 19.28 1.96
N LEU A 42 -9.30 19.99 1.11
CA LEU A 42 -8.46 19.32 0.12
C LEU A 42 -7.37 18.49 0.80
N PHE A 43 -6.72 19.08 1.80
CA PHE A 43 -5.66 18.37 2.50
C PHE A 43 -6.20 17.16 3.24
N GLU A 44 -7.37 17.31 3.85
CA GLU A 44 -7.96 16.21 4.58
C GLU A 44 -8.34 15.07 3.65
N THR A 45 -8.98 15.39 2.53
CA THR A 45 -9.35 14.39 1.55
C THR A 45 -8.10 13.70 1.00
N SER A 46 -7.06 14.48 0.73
CA SER A 46 -5.82 13.92 0.22
C SER A 46 -5.20 12.94 1.20
N ALA A 47 -5.21 13.30 2.48
CA ALA A 47 -4.66 12.43 3.51
C ALA A 47 -5.46 11.12 3.57
N GLU A 48 -6.77 11.18 3.41
CA GLU A 48 -7.60 10.00 3.43
C GLU A 48 -7.37 9.11 2.22
N VAL A 49 -7.23 9.71 1.04
CA VAL A 49 -6.96 8.95 -0.16
C VAL A 49 -5.61 8.25 -0.03
N LEU A 50 -4.61 8.97 0.46
CA LEU A 50 -3.30 8.37 0.64
C LEU A 50 -3.32 7.24 1.66
N THR A 51 -4.10 7.41 2.72
CA THR A 51 -4.24 6.35 3.73
C THR A 51 -4.82 5.09 3.08
N GLY A 52 -5.81 5.26 2.20
CA GLY A 52 -6.37 4.13 1.49
C GLY A 52 -5.37 3.48 0.56
N LEU A 53 -4.51 4.30 -0.07
CA LEU A 53 -3.48 3.75 -0.94
C LEU A 53 -2.44 2.96 -0.15
N VAL A 54 -2.05 3.46 1.02
CA VAL A 54 -1.12 2.73 1.86
C VAL A 54 -1.70 1.36 2.19
N LYS A 55 -2.99 1.31 2.50
CA LYS A 55 -3.62 0.06 2.80
C LYS A 55 -3.63 -0.87 1.58
N ALA A 56 -3.87 -0.31 0.40
CA ALA A 56 -3.84 -1.12 -0.81
C ALA A 56 -2.45 -1.71 -1.04
N PHE A 57 -1.41 -0.93 -0.77
CA PHE A 57 -0.04 -1.41 -0.91
C PHE A 57 0.24 -2.51 0.11
N ASP A 58 -0.27 -2.35 1.34
CA ASP A 58 -0.11 -3.37 2.36
C ASP A 58 -0.78 -4.67 1.90
N ASP A 59 -1.96 -4.56 1.33
CA ASP A 59 -2.69 -5.74 0.87
C ASP A 59 -1.95 -6.43 -0.26
N TYR A 60 -1.39 -5.64 -1.16
CA TYR A 60 -0.60 -6.20 -2.24
C TYR A 60 0.59 -6.98 -1.69
N GLU A 61 1.27 -6.40 -0.71
CA GLU A 61 2.44 -7.06 -0.14
C GLU A 61 2.07 -8.35 0.55
N LYS A 62 0.96 -8.35 1.27
CA LYS A 62 0.52 -9.56 1.96
C LYS A 62 0.14 -10.65 0.98
N LYS A 63 -0.50 -10.28 -0.11
CA LYS A 63 -0.87 -11.26 -1.11
C LYS A 63 0.35 -11.82 -1.80
N SER A 64 1.33 -10.98 -2.06
CA SER A 64 2.55 -11.45 -2.68
C SER A 64 3.27 -12.45 -1.79
N GLU A 65 3.30 -12.14 -0.50
CA GLU A 65 3.93 -13.04 0.44
C GLU A 65 3.19 -14.36 0.49
N ALA A 66 1.88 -14.32 0.52
CA ALA A 66 1.08 -15.52 0.57
C ALA A 66 1.30 -16.36 -0.68
N ALA A 67 1.38 -15.73 -1.82
CA ALA A 67 1.61 -16.43 -3.07
C ALA A 67 2.96 -17.12 -3.07
N TRP A 68 3.98 -16.43 -2.54
CA TRP A 68 5.29 -16.99 -2.42
C TRP A 68 5.27 -18.22 -1.55
N ARG A 69 4.63 -18.14 -0.43
CA ARG A 69 4.55 -19.25 0.48
C ARG A 69 3.85 -20.43 -0.14
N THR A 70 2.79 -20.16 -0.86
CA THR A 70 2.05 -21.21 -1.50
C THR A 70 2.92 -21.93 -2.51
N GLU A 71 3.68 -21.18 -3.27
CA GLU A 71 4.57 -21.78 -4.23
C GLU A 71 5.63 -22.62 -3.58
N LEU A 72 6.17 -22.15 -2.51
CA LEU A 72 7.21 -22.89 -1.84
C LEU A 72 6.69 -24.19 -1.25
N THR A 73 5.53 -24.15 -0.70
CA THR A 73 5.07 -25.35 -0.07
C THR A 73 4.28 -26.19 -0.94
N ALA A 74 3.71 -25.72 -1.94
CA ALA A 74 2.99 -26.52 -2.60
C ALA A 74 2.72 -26.97 -3.66
N SER A 75 2.72 -26.35 -4.23
CA SER A 75 2.50 -27.00 -5.27
C SER A 75 1.17 -27.49 -5.28
N ARG A 76 0.26 -27.09 -4.90
CA ARG A 76 -0.87 -27.67 -4.87
C ARG A 76 -1.81 -26.74 -5.26
N PRO A 77 -2.35 -26.83 -5.99
CA PRO A 77 -3.25 -26.00 -6.51
C PRO A 77 -4.41 -25.61 -5.78
N LYS A 78 -4.85 -25.56 -5.69
CA LYS A 78 -5.82 -25.15 -5.34
C LYS A 78 -6.52 -24.30 -5.26
N GLU A 79 -6.88 -24.30 -5.33
CA GLU A 79 -7.53 -23.65 -5.36
C GLU A 79 -8.17 -22.79 -5.43
N ARG A 80 -8.49 -22.94 -5.61
CA ARG A 80 -9.03 -22.14 -5.75
C ARG A 80 -9.62 -21.34 -5.78
N THR A 81 -9.80 -21.37 -5.94
CA THR A 81 -10.30 -20.60 -5.99
C THR A 81 -10.75 -19.77 -5.93
N THR A 82 -10.86 -19.91 -6.07
CA THR A 82 -11.29 -19.07 -6.01
C THR A 82 -11.73 -18.30 -5.96
N HIS A 83 -11.94 -18.40 -5.94
CA HIS A 83 -12.36 -17.55 -5.87
C HIS A 83 -12.67 -16.85 -6.05
N ALA A 84 -12.65 -17.17 -6.14
CA ALA A 84 -13.05 -16.44 -6.32
C ALA A 84 -13.38 -15.77 -6.41
N SER A 85 -13.36 -15.95 -6.42
CA SER A 85 -13.79 -15.24 -6.42
C SER A 85 -14.13 -14.49 -6.59
N ARG A 86 -14.30 -14.67 -6.64
CA ARG A 86 -14.72 -13.95 -6.75
C ARG A 86 -15.16 -13.23 -7.01
N ARG A 87 -15.36 -13.34 -7.08
CA ARG A 87 -15.73 -12.64 -7.25
C ARG A 87 -15.95 -12.08 -7.25
#